data_c77872d1449865b00d3393ec823333a5
#
_entry.id   c77872d1449865b00d3393ec823333a5
#
_cell.length_a   1.000
_cell.length_b   1.000
_cell.length_c   1.000
_cell.angle_alpha   90.00
_cell.angle_beta   90.00
_cell.angle_gamma   90.00
#
_symmetry.space_group_name_H-M   'P 1'
#
loop_
_entity.id
_entity.type
_entity.pdbx_description
1 polymer ?
#
loop_
_entity_poly.entity_id
_entity_poly.type
_entity_poly.pdbx_seq_one_letter_code
_entity_poly.pdbx_strand_id
1 'polypeptide(L)'
;MNNITIIPIKNLPEFSPKHDLADELIKGFENNNIALEDNDVIVVTQKIVSKVENRLIENNSENIVELIEKESLEILRKRGDTIIARTKHGFICANAGIDKSNIKNGFVLLLPEDPDKTSRDIQKKIEYNTNKKVSVIISDTFGRAWRKGQTNVAIGSSGIEPLESYIGEKDAFDNELFATEIAIIDELAGAAELVMKKSENIPVAIIRGVDYKSSDLGAVSYTHLTLPTNTVV
;
A
#
# COMPACT_ATOMS: atom_id res chain seq x y z
N MET A 1 1.97 -15.94 -22.00
CA MET A 1 1.96 -15.41 -20.61
C MET A 1 3.38 -15.05 -20.27
N ASN A 2 3.61 -13.83 -19.82
CA ASN A 2 4.90 -13.42 -19.29
C ASN A 2 5.09 -14.03 -17.89
N ASN A 3 6.33 -14.33 -17.53
CA ASN A 3 6.62 -14.73 -16.15
C ASN A 3 6.49 -13.51 -15.25
N ILE A 4 5.78 -13.65 -14.12
CA ILE A 4 5.76 -12.61 -13.10
C ILE A 4 7.04 -12.72 -12.28
N THR A 5 7.76 -11.62 -12.15
CA THR A 5 9.00 -11.52 -11.38
C THR A 5 8.87 -10.46 -10.31
N ILE A 6 9.28 -10.76 -9.08
CA ILE A 6 9.28 -9.81 -7.96
C ILE A 6 10.74 -9.50 -7.60
N ILE A 7 11.13 -8.24 -7.73
CA ILE A 7 12.52 -7.79 -7.61
C ILE A 7 12.67 -6.88 -6.39
N PRO A 8 13.39 -7.30 -5.33
CA PRO A 8 13.63 -6.46 -4.16
C PRO A 8 14.62 -5.34 -4.45
N ILE A 9 14.36 -4.14 -3.96
CA ILE A 9 15.28 -2.99 -4.04
C ILE A 9 16.03 -2.88 -2.71
N LYS A 10 17.29 -3.20 -2.72
CA LYS A 10 18.16 -3.25 -1.54
C LYS A 10 18.96 -1.96 -1.37
N ASN A 11 19.52 -1.78 -0.16
CA ASN A 11 20.47 -0.71 0.14
C ASN A 11 19.92 0.71 -0.08
N LEU A 12 18.62 0.89 0.13
CA LEU A 12 18.03 2.22 0.18
C LEU A 12 18.44 2.93 1.48
N PRO A 13 18.53 4.28 1.48
CA PRO A 13 18.91 5.04 2.67
C PRO A 13 17.85 4.96 3.77
N GLU A 14 18.24 5.36 4.98
CA GLU A 14 17.25 5.67 6.03
C GLU A 14 16.52 6.96 5.66
N PHE A 15 15.21 6.85 5.42
CA PHE A 15 14.39 7.96 4.94
C PHE A 15 14.06 8.97 6.04
N SER A 16 13.93 10.24 5.66
CA SER A 16 13.58 11.37 6.52
C SER A 16 12.96 12.49 5.66
N PRO A 17 12.36 13.54 6.26
CA PRO A 17 11.70 14.62 5.52
C PRO A 17 12.58 15.41 4.55
N LYS A 18 13.89 15.27 4.62
CA LYS A 18 14.84 15.93 3.69
C LYS A 18 15.05 15.19 2.37
N HIS A 19 14.53 13.96 2.25
CA HIS A 19 14.67 13.16 1.04
C HIS A 19 13.50 13.42 0.09
N ASP A 20 13.81 13.43 -1.20
CA ASP A 20 12.80 13.25 -2.23
C ASP A 20 12.66 11.76 -2.54
N LEU A 21 11.48 11.21 -2.27
CA LEU A 21 11.29 9.76 -2.33
C LEU A 21 11.51 9.21 -3.74
N ALA A 22 10.99 9.88 -4.77
CA ALA A 22 11.15 9.41 -6.15
C ALA A 22 12.61 9.44 -6.62
N ASP A 23 13.36 10.48 -6.26
CA ASP A 23 14.80 10.55 -6.58
C ASP A 23 15.60 9.44 -5.91
N GLU A 24 15.31 9.16 -4.63
CA GLU A 24 15.98 8.08 -3.91
C GLU A 24 15.61 6.70 -4.45
N LEU A 25 14.36 6.52 -4.94
CA LEU A 25 13.95 5.28 -5.60
C LEU A 25 14.69 5.09 -6.92
N ILE A 26 14.80 6.12 -7.77
CA ILE A 26 15.53 6.06 -9.04
C ILE A 26 17.01 5.69 -8.78
N LYS A 27 17.69 6.36 -7.86
CA LYS A 27 19.05 5.98 -7.43
C LYS A 27 19.11 4.54 -6.92
N GLY A 28 18.10 4.12 -6.18
CA GLY A 28 17.99 2.74 -5.69
C GLY A 28 17.92 1.73 -6.84
N PHE A 29 17.16 2.00 -7.90
CA PHE A 29 17.10 1.13 -9.08
C PHE A 29 18.47 1.06 -9.78
N GLU A 30 19.13 2.19 -9.98
CA GLU A 30 20.47 2.25 -10.57
C GLU A 30 21.51 1.47 -9.74
N ASN A 31 21.54 1.68 -8.41
CA ASN A 31 22.45 0.99 -7.50
C ASN A 31 22.24 -0.54 -7.44
N ASN A 32 21.03 -1.00 -7.76
CA ASN A 32 20.71 -2.43 -7.86
C ASN A 32 20.89 -2.97 -9.29
N ASN A 33 21.37 -2.15 -10.26
CA ASN A 33 21.48 -2.49 -11.68
C ASN A 33 20.14 -2.93 -12.30
N ILE A 34 19.05 -2.28 -11.90
CA ILE A 34 17.70 -2.56 -12.39
C ILE A 34 17.28 -1.43 -13.34
N ALA A 35 17.14 -1.75 -14.61
CA ALA A 35 16.46 -0.88 -15.56
C ALA A 35 14.96 -1.10 -15.46
N LEU A 36 14.19 -0.01 -15.30
CA LEU A 36 12.74 -0.08 -15.33
C LEU A 36 12.25 -0.45 -16.74
N GLU A 37 11.16 -1.18 -16.79
CA GLU A 37 10.43 -1.54 -18.00
C GLU A 37 9.03 -0.93 -17.97
N ASP A 38 8.41 -0.78 -19.14
CA ASP A 38 7.03 -0.34 -19.19
C ASP A 38 6.12 -1.38 -18.54
N ASN A 39 5.14 -0.91 -17.77
CA ASN A 39 4.22 -1.67 -16.94
C ASN A 39 4.85 -2.33 -15.70
N ASP A 40 6.04 -1.92 -15.27
CA ASP A 40 6.52 -2.27 -13.93
C ASP A 40 5.61 -1.70 -12.86
N VAL A 41 5.29 -2.50 -11.85
CA VAL A 41 4.56 -2.05 -10.65
C VAL A 41 5.54 -1.89 -9.50
N ILE A 42 5.71 -0.66 -9.03
CA ILE A 42 6.61 -0.31 -7.92
C ILE A 42 5.80 -0.33 -6.63
N VAL A 43 6.07 -1.29 -5.75
CA VAL A 43 5.44 -1.40 -4.44
C VAL A 43 6.34 -0.81 -3.38
N VAL A 44 5.82 0.19 -2.65
CA VAL A 44 6.54 0.97 -1.64
C VAL A 44 5.86 0.79 -0.29
N THR A 45 6.60 0.49 0.77
CA THR A 45 6.00 0.45 2.11
C THR A 45 5.61 1.84 2.60
N GLN A 46 4.47 1.95 3.27
CA GLN A 46 4.02 3.22 3.87
C GLN A 46 5.06 3.84 4.81
N LYS A 47 5.92 3.02 5.43
CA LYS A 47 6.90 3.52 6.42
C LYS A 47 7.86 4.56 5.86
N ILE A 48 8.39 4.32 4.66
CA ILE A 48 9.31 5.30 4.05
C ILE A 48 8.57 6.54 3.56
N VAL A 49 7.34 6.37 3.07
CA VAL A 49 6.45 7.47 2.69
C VAL A 49 6.15 8.35 3.91
N SER A 50 5.66 7.77 4.98
CA SER A 50 5.33 8.50 6.21
C SER A 50 6.55 9.20 6.85
N LYS A 51 7.75 8.60 6.77
CA LYS A 51 8.99 9.26 7.23
C LYS A 51 9.31 10.49 6.40
N VAL A 52 9.17 10.42 5.08
CA VAL A 52 9.39 11.57 4.19
C VAL A 52 8.35 12.66 4.41
N GLU A 53 7.09 12.29 4.65
CA GLU A 53 5.99 13.22 4.96
C GLU A 53 6.03 13.79 6.39
N ASN A 54 7.11 13.51 7.16
CA ASN A 54 7.25 13.96 8.55
C ASN A 54 6.12 13.47 9.47
N ARG A 55 5.60 12.24 9.23
CA ARG A 55 4.55 11.62 10.02
C ARG A 55 5.09 10.84 11.23
N LEU A 56 6.38 10.98 11.54
CA LEU A 56 7.03 10.40 12.73
C LEU A 56 6.78 11.32 13.93
N ILE A 57 6.07 10.81 14.93
CA ILE A 57 5.64 11.57 16.11
C ILE A 57 6.28 11.00 17.38
N GLU A 58 6.83 11.88 18.22
CA GLU A 58 7.26 11.47 19.56
C GLU A 58 6.03 11.08 20.38
N ASN A 59 6.07 9.90 20.97
CA ASN A 59 4.98 9.37 21.74
C ASN A 59 5.47 8.90 23.10
N ASN A 60 5.18 9.67 24.14
CA ASN A 60 5.24 9.23 25.51
C ASN A 60 3.95 8.42 25.75
N SER A 61 4.07 7.15 26.08
CA SER A 61 3.03 6.08 26.13
C SER A 61 1.63 6.48 26.63
N GLU A 62 1.49 7.62 27.27
CA GLU A 62 0.25 8.12 27.87
C GLU A 62 -0.75 8.67 26.83
N ASN A 63 -0.28 9.05 25.61
CA ASN A 63 -1.11 9.76 24.62
C ASN A 63 -1.50 8.91 23.39
N ILE A 64 -1.20 7.60 23.37
CA ILE A 64 -1.44 6.79 22.17
C ILE A 64 -2.94 6.67 21.84
N VAL A 65 -3.81 6.62 22.82
CA VAL A 65 -5.27 6.52 22.62
C VAL A 65 -5.80 7.81 22.00
N GLU A 66 -5.40 8.96 22.51
CA GLU A 66 -5.77 10.27 21.93
C GLU A 66 -5.27 10.40 20.48
N LEU A 67 -4.07 9.90 20.20
CA LEU A 67 -3.53 9.91 18.84
C LEU A 67 -4.32 9.00 17.89
N ILE A 68 -4.72 7.81 18.36
CA ILE A 68 -5.59 6.91 17.59
C ILE A 68 -6.94 7.59 17.31
N GLU A 69 -7.55 8.23 18.32
CA GLU A 69 -8.80 8.96 18.15
C GLU A 69 -8.66 10.10 17.14
N LYS A 70 -7.56 10.85 17.21
CA LYS A 70 -7.26 11.95 16.27
C LYS A 70 -7.10 11.47 14.83
N GLU A 71 -6.50 10.31 14.61
CA GLU A 71 -6.27 9.73 13.27
C GLU A 71 -7.46 8.90 12.77
N SER A 72 -8.54 8.79 13.57
CA SER A 72 -9.74 8.04 13.24
C SER A 72 -10.92 8.95 12.91
N LEU A 73 -11.78 8.50 12.00
CA LEU A 73 -13.14 9.02 11.83
C LEU A 73 -14.10 8.40 12.85
N GLU A 74 -13.85 7.14 13.22
CA GLU A 74 -14.73 6.38 14.08
C GLU A 74 -13.97 5.25 14.78
N ILE A 75 -14.25 5.06 16.07
CA ILE A 75 -13.80 3.88 16.82
C ILE A 75 -14.90 2.82 16.75
N LEU A 76 -14.59 1.71 16.11
CA LEU A 76 -15.54 0.62 15.90
C LEU A 76 -15.55 -0.37 17.07
N ARG A 77 -14.38 -0.69 17.63
CA ARG A 77 -14.25 -1.64 18.72
C ARG A 77 -12.97 -1.43 19.51
N LYS A 78 -13.05 -1.62 20.83
CA LYS A 78 -11.89 -1.66 21.72
C LYS A 78 -11.83 -2.99 22.45
N ARG A 79 -10.66 -3.65 22.45
CA ARG A 79 -10.42 -4.89 23.20
C ARG A 79 -8.98 -4.90 23.72
N GLY A 80 -8.84 -4.71 25.04
CA GLY A 80 -7.52 -4.51 25.65
C GLY A 80 -6.83 -3.31 25.02
N ASP A 81 -5.59 -3.47 24.60
CA ASP A 81 -4.77 -2.41 23.98
C ASP A 81 -5.02 -2.26 22.47
N THR A 82 -5.87 -3.09 21.90
CA THR A 82 -6.18 -3.03 20.46
C THR A 82 -7.48 -2.26 20.24
N ILE A 83 -7.39 -1.21 19.44
CA ILE A 83 -8.52 -0.38 19.01
C ILE A 83 -8.71 -0.60 17.52
N ILE A 84 -9.88 -1.10 17.12
CA ILE A 84 -10.26 -1.15 15.71
C ILE A 84 -10.96 0.14 15.36
N ALA A 85 -10.43 0.85 14.39
CA ALA A 85 -10.89 2.17 13.99
C ALA A 85 -11.05 2.26 12.47
N ARG A 86 -11.94 3.15 12.04
CA ARG A 86 -11.99 3.64 10.68
C ARG A 86 -11.11 4.89 10.60
N THR A 87 -10.05 4.82 9.81
CA THR A 87 -9.10 5.93 9.62
C THR A 87 -9.74 7.08 8.83
N LYS A 88 -9.06 8.23 8.78
CA LYS A 88 -9.46 9.38 7.93
C LYS A 88 -9.55 9.02 6.44
N HIS A 89 -8.77 8.04 5.99
CA HIS A 89 -8.80 7.51 4.63
C HIS A 89 -9.95 6.52 4.37
N GLY A 90 -10.64 6.07 5.43
CA GLY A 90 -11.70 5.07 5.35
C GLY A 90 -11.27 3.63 5.65
N PHE A 91 -9.98 3.35 5.80
CA PHE A 91 -9.50 2.02 6.14
C PHE A 91 -9.96 1.57 7.52
N ILE A 92 -10.40 0.32 7.62
CA ILE A 92 -10.71 -0.31 8.91
C ILE A 92 -9.52 -1.15 9.33
N CYS A 93 -8.79 -0.68 10.34
CA CYS A 93 -7.58 -1.35 10.81
C CYS A 93 -7.36 -1.17 12.32
N ALA A 94 -6.36 -1.88 12.84
CA ALA A 94 -5.96 -1.77 14.24
C ALA A 94 -5.22 -0.45 14.48
N ASN A 95 -5.56 0.23 15.57
CA ASN A 95 -4.88 1.42 16.09
C ASN A 95 -4.73 2.54 15.03
N ALA A 96 -5.71 2.69 14.15
CA ALA A 96 -5.71 3.65 13.04
C ALA A 96 -4.46 3.57 12.14
N GLY A 97 -3.85 2.39 12.01
CA GLY A 97 -2.63 2.20 11.24
C GLY A 97 -1.36 2.77 11.88
N ILE A 98 -1.43 3.21 13.15
CA ILE A 98 -0.25 3.71 13.87
C ILE A 98 0.72 2.58 14.12
N ASP A 99 1.93 2.70 13.61
CA ASP A 99 2.98 1.70 13.70
C ASP A 99 4.05 2.08 14.72
N LYS A 100 4.56 1.07 15.42
CA LYS A 100 5.68 1.17 16.38
C LYS A 100 6.88 0.31 15.95
N SER A 101 6.74 -0.45 14.88
CA SER A 101 7.76 -1.39 14.43
C SER A 101 8.82 -0.72 13.54
N ASN A 102 10.09 -1.11 13.70
CA ASN A 102 11.22 -0.54 12.96
C ASN A 102 11.34 1.00 13.08
N ILE A 103 11.03 1.53 14.27
CA ILE A 103 11.06 2.95 14.60
C ILE A 103 11.84 3.10 15.91
N LYS A 104 12.52 4.23 16.07
CA LYS A 104 13.24 4.57 17.31
C LYS A 104 12.28 4.52 18.51
N ASN A 105 12.75 3.95 19.62
CA ASN A 105 11.97 3.92 20.86
C ASN A 105 11.50 5.32 21.25
N GLY A 106 10.25 5.43 21.71
CA GLY A 106 9.63 6.72 22.07
C GLY A 106 8.97 7.44 20.89
N PHE A 107 8.95 6.83 19.69
CA PHE A 107 8.27 7.37 18.52
C PHE A 107 7.22 6.41 18.00
N VAL A 108 6.27 6.95 17.23
CA VAL A 108 5.27 6.21 16.44
C VAL A 108 5.18 6.83 15.06
N LEU A 109 4.77 6.04 14.10
CA LEU A 109 4.60 6.46 12.72
C LEU A 109 3.12 6.41 12.34
N LEU A 110 2.60 7.52 11.87
CA LEU A 110 1.25 7.63 11.35
C LEU A 110 1.21 7.22 9.87
N LEU A 111 0.03 6.88 9.37
CA LEU A 111 -0.15 6.69 7.92
C LEU A 111 0.17 7.96 7.14
N PRO A 112 0.55 7.84 5.85
CA PRO A 112 0.68 8.99 4.94
C PRO A 112 -0.58 9.84 4.93
N GLU A 113 -0.45 11.12 4.62
CA GLU A 113 -1.57 12.05 4.69
C GLU A 113 -2.58 11.82 3.55
N ASP A 114 -2.08 11.65 2.34
CA ASP A 114 -2.84 11.27 1.14
C ASP A 114 -2.00 10.28 0.31
N PRO A 115 -2.12 8.97 0.59
CA PRO A 115 -1.28 7.98 -0.07
C PRO A 115 -1.55 7.85 -1.58
N ASP A 116 -2.77 8.12 -2.06
CA ASP A 116 -3.05 8.13 -3.49
C ASP A 116 -2.39 9.31 -4.19
N LYS A 117 -2.40 10.48 -3.57
CA LYS A 117 -1.67 11.65 -4.11
C LYS A 117 -0.17 11.38 -4.13
N THR A 118 0.38 10.86 -3.04
CA THR A 118 1.82 10.56 -2.96
C THR A 118 2.23 9.51 -3.98
N SER A 119 1.42 8.45 -4.20
CA SER A 119 1.70 7.47 -5.26
C SER A 119 1.72 8.11 -6.65
N ARG A 120 0.77 9.02 -6.95
CA ARG A 120 0.74 9.78 -8.22
C ARG A 120 1.97 10.68 -8.39
N ASP A 121 2.39 11.35 -7.32
CA ASP A 121 3.56 12.25 -7.38
C ASP A 121 4.84 11.45 -7.63
N ILE A 122 5.01 10.29 -6.99
CA ILE A 122 6.11 9.35 -7.22
C ILE A 122 6.09 8.85 -8.66
N GLN A 123 4.94 8.34 -9.12
CA GLN A 123 4.77 7.83 -10.48
C GLN A 123 5.17 8.85 -11.54
N LYS A 124 4.58 10.06 -11.49
CA LYS A 124 4.87 11.13 -12.46
C LYS A 124 6.35 11.48 -12.52
N LYS A 125 6.99 11.56 -11.36
CA LYS A 125 8.41 11.90 -11.31
C LYS A 125 9.29 10.79 -11.84
N ILE A 126 8.99 9.53 -11.53
CA ILE A 126 9.70 8.37 -12.09
C ILE A 126 9.52 8.32 -13.62
N GLU A 127 8.28 8.43 -14.11
CA GLU A 127 8.00 8.43 -15.54
C GLU A 127 8.73 9.56 -16.29
N TYR A 128 8.75 10.76 -15.71
CA TYR A 128 9.46 11.90 -16.29
C TYR A 128 10.97 11.66 -16.43
N ASN A 129 11.59 11.09 -15.38
CA ASN A 129 13.04 10.90 -15.36
C ASN A 129 13.50 9.67 -16.13
N THR A 130 12.67 8.63 -16.22
CA THR A 130 13.07 7.35 -16.85
C THR A 130 12.47 7.13 -18.22
N ASN A 131 11.49 7.92 -18.61
CA ASN A 131 10.69 7.74 -19.83
C ASN A 131 10.06 6.34 -19.90
N LYS A 132 9.69 5.77 -18.74
CA LYS A 132 9.01 4.48 -18.60
C LYS A 132 7.65 4.67 -17.98
N LYS A 133 6.64 3.96 -18.50
CA LYS A 133 5.30 3.91 -17.92
C LYS A 133 5.28 2.89 -16.80
N VAL A 134 4.98 3.35 -15.58
CA VAL A 134 4.99 2.51 -14.39
C VAL A 134 3.73 2.74 -13.57
N SER A 135 3.43 1.80 -12.67
CA SER A 135 2.43 2.00 -11.62
C SER A 135 3.09 2.01 -10.26
N VAL A 136 2.48 2.71 -9.30
CA VAL A 136 2.99 2.80 -7.93
C VAL A 136 1.91 2.36 -6.95
N ILE A 137 2.26 1.48 -6.02
CA ILE A 137 1.41 1.03 -4.91
C ILE A 137 2.11 1.37 -3.60
N ILE A 138 1.42 2.04 -2.70
CA ILE A 138 1.85 2.21 -1.31
C ILE A 138 1.15 1.14 -0.48
N SER A 139 1.92 0.31 0.22
CA SER A 139 1.41 -0.83 0.97
C SER A 139 1.61 -0.68 2.47
N ASP A 140 0.66 -1.22 3.23
CA ASP A 140 0.79 -1.40 4.67
C ASP A 140 0.34 -2.81 5.09
N THR A 141 0.65 -3.19 6.33
CA THR A 141 0.37 -4.53 6.84
C THR A 141 -0.83 -4.51 7.76
N PHE A 142 -1.94 -5.10 7.31
CA PHE A 142 -3.17 -5.16 8.06
C PHE A 142 -3.45 -6.54 8.65
N GLY A 143 -4.09 -6.56 9.82
CA GLY A 143 -4.76 -7.75 10.33
C GLY A 143 -5.94 -8.13 9.44
N ARG A 144 -6.27 -9.41 9.40
CA ARG A 144 -7.41 -9.91 8.62
C ARG A 144 -8.57 -10.27 9.55
N ALA A 145 -9.77 -9.81 9.20
CA ALA A 145 -10.97 -10.27 9.88
C ALA A 145 -11.10 -11.79 9.78
N TRP A 146 -11.48 -12.44 10.88
CA TRP A 146 -11.77 -13.89 10.98
C TRP A 146 -10.61 -14.85 10.66
N ARG A 147 -9.41 -14.34 10.35
CA ARG A 147 -8.24 -15.17 10.05
C ARG A 147 -7.02 -14.75 10.86
N LYS A 148 -6.24 -15.72 11.35
CA LYS A 148 -4.95 -15.46 11.97
C LYS A 148 -3.92 -15.06 10.90
N GLY A 149 -3.02 -14.15 11.27
CA GLY A 149 -1.97 -13.62 10.40
C GLY A 149 -2.36 -12.29 9.75
N GLN A 150 -1.36 -11.55 9.34
CA GLN A 150 -1.46 -10.28 8.65
C GLN A 150 -1.14 -10.45 7.17
N THR A 151 -1.51 -9.49 6.35
CA THR A 151 -1.10 -9.42 4.94
C THR A 151 -0.87 -7.96 4.58
N ASN A 152 -0.05 -7.70 3.56
CA ASN A 152 0.02 -6.37 3.01
C ASN A 152 -1.21 -6.11 2.15
N VAL A 153 -1.68 -4.88 2.22
CA VAL A 153 -2.77 -4.32 1.42
C VAL A 153 -2.30 -2.99 0.83
N ALA A 154 -2.88 -2.60 -0.28
CA ALA A 154 -2.65 -1.29 -0.86
C ALA A 154 -3.42 -0.23 -0.09
N ILE A 155 -2.74 0.82 0.33
CA ILE A 155 -3.35 1.99 0.96
C ILE A 155 -3.29 3.24 0.09
N GLY A 156 -2.54 3.18 -1.01
CA GLY A 156 -2.48 4.20 -2.05
C GLY A 156 -2.02 3.57 -3.36
N SER A 157 -2.53 4.04 -4.49
CA SER A 157 -2.12 3.55 -5.80
C SER A 157 -2.24 4.60 -6.89
N SER A 158 -1.50 4.42 -7.98
CA SER A 158 -1.61 5.21 -9.19
C SER A 158 -1.15 4.42 -10.41
N GLY A 159 -1.73 4.73 -11.56
CA GLY A 159 -1.39 4.13 -12.85
C GLY A 159 -1.98 2.73 -13.06
N ILE A 160 -2.72 2.18 -12.13
CA ILE A 160 -3.29 0.84 -12.16
C ILE A 160 -4.74 0.87 -11.68
N GLU A 161 -5.63 0.13 -12.38
CA GLU A 161 -7.00 -0.09 -11.93
C GLU A 161 -6.98 -0.91 -10.63
N PRO A 162 -7.59 -0.42 -9.54
CA PRO A 162 -7.53 -1.11 -8.24
C PRO A 162 -8.21 -2.47 -8.22
N LEU A 163 -9.29 -2.62 -8.98
CA LEU A 163 -10.09 -3.83 -9.04
C LEU A 163 -10.08 -4.40 -10.46
N GLU A 164 -9.79 -5.67 -10.59
CA GLU A 164 -10.00 -6.42 -11.82
C GLU A 164 -11.40 -7.02 -11.80
N SER A 165 -12.29 -6.47 -12.63
CA SER A 165 -13.68 -6.89 -12.69
C SER A 165 -13.89 -7.91 -13.82
N TYR A 166 -14.51 -9.03 -13.46
CA TYR A 166 -14.95 -10.08 -14.36
C TYR A 166 -16.47 -10.06 -14.59
N ILE A 167 -17.15 -9.01 -14.11
CA ILE A 167 -18.60 -8.87 -14.24
C ILE A 167 -18.97 -8.79 -15.73
N GLY A 168 -19.89 -9.67 -16.15
CA GLY A 168 -20.30 -9.80 -17.56
C GLY A 168 -19.40 -10.69 -18.41
N GLU A 169 -18.28 -11.18 -17.88
CA GLU A 169 -17.47 -12.20 -18.54
C GLU A 169 -18.09 -13.60 -18.34
N LYS A 170 -17.65 -14.56 -19.13
CA LYS A 170 -18.12 -15.94 -19.03
C LYS A 170 -17.02 -16.85 -18.49
N ASP A 171 -17.42 -17.80 -17.64
CA ASP A 171 -16.54 -18.86 -17.18
C ASP A 171 -16.26 -19.91 -18.28
N ALA A 172 -15.46 -20.93 -17.95
CA ALA A 172 -15.12 -22.03 -18.86
C ALA A 172 -16.32 -22.88 -19.31
N PHE A 173 -17.47 -22.72 -18.69
CA PHE A 173 -18.72 -23.41 -18.99
C PHE A 173 -19.78 -22.49 -19.59
N ASP A 174 -19.39 -21.28 -20.04
CA ASP A 174 -20.26 -20.28 -20.64
C ASP A 174 -21.28 -19.63 -19.66
N ASN A 175 -21.05 -19.77 -18.35
CA ASN A 175 -21.87 -19.10 -17.33
C ASN A 175 -21.37 -17.67 -17.12
N GLU A 176 -22.27 -16.70 -17.08
CA GLU A 176 -21.95 -15.30 -16.82
C GLU A 176 -21.53 -15.06 -15.37
N LEU A 177 -20.46 -14.30 -15.18
CA LEU A 177 -19.95 -13.88 -13.87
C LEU A 177 -20.63 -12.57 -13.46
N PHE A 178 -21.37 -12.59 -12.34
CA PHE A 178 -22.21 -11.46 -11.92
C PHE A 178 -21.59 -10.58 -10.82
N ALA A 179 -20.58 -11.08 -10.10
CA ALA A 179 -20.10 -10.40 -8.90
C ALA A 179 -18.59 -10.59 -8.64
N THR A 180 -17.84 -11.11 -9.59
CA THR A 180 -16.41 -11.41 -9.38
C THR A 180 -15.57 -10.18 -9.65
N GLU A 181 -15.00 -9.61 -8.61
CA GLU A 181 -14.02 -8.53 -8.65
C GLU A 181 -12.83 -8.92 -7.77
N ILE A 182 -11.63 -8.77 -8.29
CA ILE A 182 -10.39 -9.08 -7.60
C ILE A 182 -9.67 -7.77 -7.27
N ALA A 183 -9.29 -7.59 -6.00
CA ALA A 183 -8.49 -6.46 -5.55
C ALA A 183 -7.03 -6.65 -5.99
N ILE A 184 -6.75 -6.44 -7.27
CA ILE A 184 -5.45 -6.74 -7.88
C ILE A 184 -4.30 -5.99 -7.20
N ILE A 185 -4.51 -4.76 -6.75
CA ILE A 185 -3.48 -4.01 -6.04
C ILE A 185 -3.16 -4.59 -4.67
N ASP A 186 -4.12 -5.21 -3.98
CA ASP A 186 -3.89 -5.90 -2.71
C ASP A 186 -3.12 -7.21 -2.93
N GLU A 187 -3.42 -7.95 -4.00
CA GLU A 187 -2.65 -9.14 -4.37
C GLU A 187 -1.19 -8.78 -4.70
N LEU A 188 -0.97 -7.69 -5.43
CA LEU A 188 0.37 -7.19 -5.73
C LEU A 188 1.10 -6.70 -4.48
N ALA A 189 0.42 -5.98 -3.59
CA ALA A 189 0.98 -5.57 -2.30
C ALA A 189 1.38 -6.78 -1.45
N GLY A 190 0.53 -7.81 -1.41
CA GLY A 190 0.80 -9.08 -0.72
C GLY A 190 1.95 -9.86 -1.35
N ALA A 191 2.03 -9.90 -2.69
CA ALA A 191 3.11 -10.58 -3.40
C ALA A 191 4.48 -9.90 -3.16
N ALA A 192 4.53 -8.57 -3.17
CA ALA A 192 5.75 -7.81 -2.89
C ALA A 192 6.32 -8.13 -1.49
N GLU A 193 5.48 -8.38 -0.49
CA GLU A 193 5.90 -8.72 0.87
C GLU A 193 6.75 -10.00 0.92
N LEU A 194 6.60 -10.93 -0.01
CA LEU A 194 7.39 -12.16 -0.07
C LEU A 194 8.90 -11.90 -0.17
N VAL A 195 9.29 -10.78 -0.79
CA VAL A 195 10.70 -10.37 -0.93
C VAL A 195 11.07 -9.20 -0.01
N MET A 196 10.11 -8.31 0.33
CA MET A 196 10.34 -7.16 1.22
C MET A 196 10.56 -7.60 2.66
N LYS A 197 9.74 -8.52 3.16
CA LYS A 197 9.79 -9.05 4.52
C LYS A 197 9.79 -7.95 5.61
N LYS A 198 9.90 -8.33 6.89
CA LYS A 198 9.83 -7.37 8.02
C LYS A 198 11.19 -7.01 8.61
N SER A 199 12.21 -7.84 8.42
CA SER A 199 13.54 -7.71 9.05
C SER A 199 14.68 -7.44 8.07
N GLU A 200 14.42 -7.44 6.76
CA GLU A 200 15.47 -7.40 5.74
C GLU A 200 15.83 -5.97 5.29
N ASN A 201 15.15 -4.95 5.82
CA ASN A 201 15.30 -3.54 5.41
C ASN A 201 15.14 -3.34 3.89
N ILE A 202 14.16 -4.02 3.30
CA ILE A 202 13.80 -3.90 1.87
C ILE A 202 12.43 -3.23 1.79
N PRO A 203 12.37 -1.89 1.74
CA PRO A 203 11.09 -1.18 1.79
C PRO A 203 10.41 -1.04 0.42
N VAL A 204 11.02 -1.54 -0.66
CA VAL A 204 10.54 -1.40 -2.03
C VAL A 204 10.78 -2.68 -2.81
N ALA A 205 9.81 -3.05 -3.64
CA ALA A 205 9.94 -4.11 -4.65
C ALA A 205 9.34 -3.65 -5.98
N ILE A 206 9.84 -4.19 -7.08
CA ILE A 206 9.25 -4.06 -8.41
C ILE A 206 8.60 -5.39 -8.76
N ILE A 207 7.36 -5.35 -9.25
CA ILE A 207 6.68 -6.51 -9.82
C ILE A 207 6.59 -6.28 -11.33
N ARG A 208 7.13 -7.21 -12.09
CA ARG A 208 7.23 -7.16 -13.55
C ARG A 208 6.49 -8.32 -14.19
N GLY A 209 5.89 -8.09 -15.35
CA GLY A 209 5.23 -9.12 -16.15
C GLY A 209 3.75 -9.33 -15.80
N VAL A 210 3.18 -8.47 -14.96
CA VAL A 210 1.75 -8.44 -14.67
C VAL A 210 1.02 -7.71 -15.81
N ASP A 211 -0.07 -8.29 -16.26
CA ASP A 211 -1.02 -7.64 -17.16
C ASP A 211 -2.10 -6.97 -16.32
N TYR A 212 -2.30 -5.66 -16.49
CA TYR A 212 -3.28 -4.88 -15.75
C TYR A 212 -3.81 -3.71 -16.58
N LYS A 213 -4.98 -3.21 -16.22
CA LYS A 213 -5.56 -2.00 -16.81
C LYS A 213 -4.98 -0.75 -16.12
N SER A 214 -4.55 0.23 -16.92
CA SER A 214 -4.13 1.52 -16.38
C SER A 214 -5.36 2.34 -15.97
N SER A 215 -5.26 3.06 -14.85
CA SER A 215 -6.33 3.91 -14.32
C SER A 215 -5.76 5.05 -13.50
N ASP A 216 -6.52 6.15 -13.41
CA ASP A 216 -6.25 7.26 -12.49
C ASP A 216 -6.92 7.08 -11.12
N LEU A 217 -7.66 5.99 -10.90
CA LEU A 217 -8.27 5.66 -9.61
C LEU A 217 -7.19 5.26 -8.60
N GLY A 218 -7.42 5.64 -7.34
CA GLY A 218 -6.52 5.31 -6.25
C GLY A 218 -7.08 4.21 -5.33
N ALA A 219 -6.24 3.66 -4.46
CA ALA A 219 -6.62 2.62 -3.51
C ALA A 219 -7.71 3.08 -2.52
N VAL A 220 -7.75 4.36 -2.16
CA VAL A 220 -8.78 4.91 -1.27
C VAL A 220 -10.15 4.87 -1.91
N SER A 221 -10.24 4.93 -3.24
CA SER A 221 -11.50 5.03 -3.98
C SER A 221 -12.45 3.85 -3.74
N TYR A 222 -11.93 2.63 -3.51
CA TYR A 222 -12.77 1.44 -3.29
C TYR A 222 -12.91 1.04 -1.81
N THR A 223 -12.18 1.67 -0.88
CA THR A 223 -12.29 1.38 0.56
C THR A 223 -13.61 1.82 1.17
N HIS A 224 -14.35 2.67 0.48
CA HIS A 224 -15.66 3.18 0.91
C HIS A 224 -16.83 2.33 0.41
N LEU A 225 -16.57 1.26 -0.31
CA LEU A 225 -17.62 0.33 -0.72
C LEU A 225 -18.17 -0.36 0.53
N THR A 226 -19.30 0.11 1.02
CA THR A 226 -20.14 -0.67 1.91
C THR A 226 -20.54 -1.93 1.15
N LEU A 227 -20.40 -3.10 1.80
CA LEU A 227 -21.01 -4.33 1.27
C LEU A 227 -22.42 -3.98 0.81
N PRO A 228 -22.81 -4.27 -0.43
CA PRO A 228 -24.15 -4.03 -0.87
C PRO A 228 -25.07 -4.81 0.08
N THR A 229 -25.92 -4.10 0.80
CA THR A 229 -26.83 -4.64 1.81
C THR A 229 -27.84 -5.64 1.22
N ASN A 230 -27.81 -5.84 -0.09
CA ASN A 230 -28.69 -6.72 -0.85
C ASN A 230 -28.03 -7.95 -1.44
N THR A 231 -26.76 -8.20 -1.20
CA THR A 231 -26.13 -9.47 -1.59
C THR A 231 -26.40 -10.48 -0.48
N VAL A 232 -27.49 -11.19 -0.61
CA VAL A 232 -27.75 -12.42 0.17
C VAL A 232 -26.70 -13.44 -0.29
N VAL A 233 -25.78 -13.80 0.58
CA VAL A 233 -24.91 -14.97 0.43
C VAL A 233 -25.70 -16.21 0.80
#